data_5cbe7fbd4f89353f7c98601238cc88bc
#
_entry.id   5cbe7fbd4f89353f7c98601238cc88bc
#
_cell.length_a   1.000
_cell.length_b   1.000
_cell.length_c   1.000
_cell.angle_alpha   90.00
_cell.angle_beta   90.00
_cell.angle_gamma   90.00
#
_symmetry.space_group_name_H-M   'P 1'
#
loop_
_entity.id
_entity.type
_entity.pdbx_description
1 polymer ?
#
loop_
_entity_poly.entity_id
_entity_poly.type
_entity_poly.pdbx_seq_one_letter_code
_entity_poly.pdbx_strand_id
1 'polypeptide(L)'
;MHNEARLRHDRVAASDYDENDPIFEVDHLSLDYPGGRGHLAVEILNDVSFSVERGHALTLVGPSGSGKSSVLRCLNRLVEPTSGTVRFDGRDTRSFGPRELRCRVALVMQTPVMFEGTVRDNLCIRPVGVPGDFSENRLVATLDEVGIESKLLDREAATLSGGEKQRVTIARALLRDPQALLLDEPTSALDPPNALLVVETISRLRAARTLSIVAVTHQPHLVSKLGGNLLYLMKGRVEAFHSLDGSDAGAGLDARLQAVLAGE
;
A
#
# COMPACT_ATOMS: atom_id res chain seq x y z
N MET A 1 -1.41 9.47 -42.13
CA MET A 1 -0.21 10.16 -41.58
C MET A 1 -0.68 11.44 -40.91
N HIS A 2 -0.84 11.47 -39.62
CA HIS A 2 -0.91 12.59 -38.69
C HIS A 2 -1.69 12.12 -37.47
N ASN A 3 -1.04 11.53 -36.51
CA ASN A 3 -1.33 11.69 -35.06
C ASN A 3 -0.50 10.78 -34.14
N GLU A 4 0.75 10.51 -34.46
CA GLU A 4 1.67 9.75 -33.57
C GLU A 4 2.59 10.64 -32.71
N ALA A 5 2.31 11.90 -32.56
CA ALA A 5 3.26 12.87 -31.99
C ALA A 5 2.77 13.59 -30.72
N ARG A 6 1.95 12.96 -29.85
CA ARG A 6 1.56 13.62 -28.59
C ARG A 6 1.29 12.67 -27.42
N LEU A 7 2.15 11.70 -27.15
CA LEU A 7 2.25 11.04 -25.85
C LEU A 7 3.72 10.75 -25.51
N ARG A 8 4.57 11.76 -25.66
CA ARG A 8 5.81 11.77 -24.87
C ARG A 8 5.37 12.08 -23.45
N HIS A 9 5.36 11.07 -22.60
CA HIS A 9 5.38 11.27 -21.17
C HIS A 9 6.50 12.27 -20.90
N ASP A 10 6.14 13.41 -20.33
CA ASP A 10 7.08 14.22 -19.57
C ASP A 10 7.58 13.30 -18.44
N ARG A 11 8.63 12.54 -18.74
CA ARG A 11 9.62 12.20 -17.74
C ARG A 11 10.18 13.55 -17.33
N VAL A 12 9.59 14.15 -16.29
CA VAL A 12 10.28 15.15 -15.51
C VAL A 12 11.64 14.55 -15.25
N ALA A 13 12.68 15.23 -15.71
CA ALA A 13 14.02 14.74 -15.69
C ALA A 13 14.35 14.19 -14.28
N ALA A 14 14.93 13.01 -14.22
CA ALA A 14 15.35 12.35 -12.99
C ALA A 14 16.50 13.10 -12.25
N SER A 15 16.66 14.40 -12.53
CA SER A 15 17.78 15.22 -12.08
C SER A 15 17.48 16.17 -10.91
N ASP A 16 16.24 16.26 -10.44
CA ASP A 16 15.88 17.21 -9.39
C ASP A 16 15.42 16.57 -8.06
N TYR A 17 15.53 15.25 -7.92
CA TYR A 17 15.19 14.55 -6.67
C TYR A 17 16.46 14.05 -6.00
N ASP A 18 16.68 14.46 -4.76
CA ASP A 18 17.65 13.83 -3.88
C ASP A 18 17.14 12.40 -3.59
N GLU A 19 18.01 11.39 -3.70
CA GLU A 19 17.68 10.00 -3.34
C GLU A 19 17.23 9.89 -1.88
N ASN A 20 17.51 10.90 -1.07
CA ASN A 20 17.08 11.02 0.32
C ASN A 20 15.70 11.65 0.51
N ASP A 21 15.03 12.14 -0.56
CA ASP A 21 13.70 12.73 -0.42
C ASP A 21 12.65 11.63 -0.09
N PRO A 22 11.78 11.88 0.89
CA PRO A 22 10.74 10.93 1.26
C PRO A 22 9.76 10.70 0.10
N ILE A 23 9.30 9.45 -0.06
CA ILE A 23 8.28 9.11 -1.04
C ILE A 23 6.90 9.67 -0.65
N PHE A 24 6.64 9.73 0.67
CA PHE A 24 5.46 10.40 1.22
C PHE A 24 5.86 11.38 2.31
N GLU A 25 5.25 12.55 2.25
CA GLU A 25 5.19 13.52 3.34
C GLU A 25 3.72 13.78 3.66
N VAL A 26 3.37 13.59 4.91
CA VAL A 26 2.02 13.85 5.44
C VAL A 26 2.15 14.93 6.50
N ASP A 27 1.42 16.02 6.32
CA ASP A 27 1.55 17.22 7.12
C ASP A 27 0.17 17.67 7.63
N HIS A 28 -0.03 17.61 8.94
CA HIS A 28 -1.25 17.99 9.66
C HIS A 28 -2.55 17.40 9.09
N LEU A 29 -2.48 16.12 8.67
CA LEU A 29 -3.61 15.43 8.03
C LEU A 29 -4.77 15.25 9.01
N SER A 30 -5.93 15.81 8.67
CA SER A 30 -7.18 15.59 9.39
C SER A 30 -8.29 15.12 8.45
N LEU A 31 -9.16 14.27 8.95
CA LEU A 31 -10.27 13.71 8.20
C LEU A 31 -11.52 13.59 9.06
N ASP A 32 -12.60 14.24 8.59
CA ASP A 32 -13.92 14.14 9.14
C ASP A 32 -14.88 13.47 8.14
N TYR A 33 -15.69 12.55 8.59
CA TYR A 33 -16.83 12.10 7.81
C TYR A 33 -18.07 12.91 8.20
N PRO A 34 -18.84 13.40 7.21
CA PRO A 34 -20.07 14.11 7.51
C PRO A 34 -21.01 13.21 8.29
N GLY A 35 -21.50 13.68 9.40
CA GLY A 35 -22.58 13.04 10.14
C GLY A 35 -23.83 12.96 9.27
N GLY A 36 -24.61 11.87 9.37
CA GLY A 36 -25.92 11.79 8.71
C GLY A 36 -26.85 12.93 9.19
N ARG A 37 -28.03 13.06 8.56
CA ARG A 37 -28.97 14.16 8.86
C ARG A 37 -29.15 14.36 10.38
N GLY A 38 -28.67 15.51 10.89
CA GLY A 38 -28.78 15.92 12.29
C GLY A 38 -27.66 15.39 13.22
N HIS A 39 -26.65 14.72 12.71
CA HIS A 39 -25.49 14.27 13.50
C HIS A 39 -24.26 15.14 13.21
N LEU A 40 -23.43 15.31 14.24
CA LEU A 40 -22.12 15.98 14.12
C LEU A 40 -21.20 15.17 13.21
N ALA A 41 -20.27 15.85 12.55
CA ALA A 41 -19.19 15.18 11.82
C ALA A 41 -18.40 14.27 12.78
N VAL A 42 -17.98 13.13 12.29
CA VAL A 42 -17.16 12.17 13.05
C VAL A 42 -15.72 12.37 12.65
N GLU A 43 -14.91 12.86 13.58
CA GLU A 43 -13.47 13.00 13.42
C GLU A 43 -12.83 11.60 13.35
N ILE A 44 -12.13 11.31 12.28
CA ILE A 44 -11.44 10.03 12.03
C ILE A 44 -9.92 10.19 12.18
N LEU A 45 -9.36 11.27 11.63
CA LEU A 45 -7.95 11.63 11.75
C LEU A 45 -7.86 13.06 12.27
N ASN A 46 -6.91 13.31 13.14
CA ASN A 46 -6.70 14.60 13.77
C ASN A 46 -5.20 14.88 13.87
N ASP A 47 -4.73 15.80 13.04
CA ASP A 47 -3.37 16.33 13.09
C ASP A 47 -2.28 15.24 12.94
N VAL A 48 -2.45 14.34 11.97
CA VAL A 48 -1.51 13.23 11.70
C VAL A 48 -0.39 13.72 10.79
N SER A 49 0.86 13.63 11.26
CA SER A 49 2.05 13.99 10.49
C SER A 49 3.10 12.90 10.56
N PHE A 50 3.66 12.53 9.41
CA PHE A 50 4.76 11.57 9.27
C PHE A 50 5.39 11.64 7.87
N SER A 51 6.56 11.01 7.72
CA SER A 51 7.20 10.78 6.41
C SER A 51 7.52 9.31 6.19
N VAL A 52 7.65 8.93 4.92
CA VAL A 52 8.10 7.60 4.49
C VAL A 52 9.23 7.77 3.51
N GLU A 53 10.39 7.25 3.86
CA GLU A 53 11.56 7.28 3.01
C GLU A 53 11.36 6.38 1.77
N ARG A 54 12.00 6.75 0.67
CA ARG A 54 11.95 5.98 -0.58
C ARG A 54 12.58 4.60 -0.38
N GLY A 55 11.86 3.54 -0.81
CA GLY A 55 12.30 2.15 -0.64
C GLY A 55 12.19 1.61 0.79
N HIS A 56 11.73 2.43 1.76
CA HIS A 56 11.51 1.98 3.13
C HIS A 56 10.07 1.55 3.38
N ALA A 57 9.87 0.87 4.52
CA ALA A 57 8.56 0.47 4.98
C ALA A 57 8.12 1.32 6.18
N LEU A 58 6.84 1.69 6.19
CA LEU A 58 6.14 2.22 7.36
C LEU A 58 5.00 1.27 7.71
N THR A 59 4.97 0.78 8.93
CA THR A 59 3.85 -0.02 9.44
C THR A 59 2.99 0.81 10.38
N LEU A 60 1.69 0.92 10.07
CA LEU A 60 0.68 1.57 10.90
C LEU A 60 0.06 0.51 11.81
N VAL A 61 0.15 0.70 13.11
CA VAL A 61 -0.44 -0.16 14.13
C VAL A 61 -1.35 0.64 15.04
N GLY A 62 -2.25 -0.02 15.76
CA GLY A 62 -3.19 0.61 16.68
C GLY A 62 -4.54 -0.09 16.73
N PRO A 63 -5.42 0.26 17.68
CA PRO A 63 -6.72 -0.39 17.85
C PRO A 63 -7.61 -0.32 16.59
N SER A 64 -8.60 -1.19 16.51
CA SER A 64 -9.64 -1.10 15.47
C SER A 64 -10.34 0.26 15.57
N GLY A 65 -10.61 0.87 14.42
CA GLY A 65 -11.24 2.21 14.38
C GLY A 65 -10.31 3.38 14.65
N SER A 66 -8.99 3.18 14.84
CA SER A 66 -8.05 4.29 15.08
C SER A 66 -7.74 5.18 13.85
N GLY A 67 -8.24 4.83 12.65
CA GLY A 67 -8.05 5.63 11.44
C GLY A 67 -7.00 5.10 10.45
N LYS A 68 -6.34 3.96 10.72
CA LYS A 68 -5.24 3.41 9.90
C LYS A 68 -5.59 3.25 8.42
N SER A 69 -6.69 2.58 8.11
CA SER A 69 -7.17 2.41 6.72
C SER A 69 -7.55 3.74 6.07
N SER A 70 -7.97 4.72 6.87
CA SER A 70 -8.27 6.07 6.38
C SER A 70 -7.00 6.80 5.96
N VAL A 71 -5.90 6.63 6.71
CA VAL A 71 -4.57 7.13 6.28
C VAL A 71 -4.22 6.56 4.91
N LEU A 72 -4.27 5.23 4.71
CA LEU A 72 -3.96 4.61 3.40
C LEU A 72 -4.83 5.19 2.28
N ARG A 73 -6.13 5.40 2.55
CA ARG A 73 -7.05 5.95 1.55
C ARG A 73 -6.77 7.42 1.23
N CYS A 74 -6.24 8.20 2.17
CA CYS A 74 -5.78 9.56 1.90
C CYS A 74 -4.50 9.56 1.06
N LEU A 75 -3.55 8.65 1.32
CA LEU A 75 -2.28 8.57 0.57
C LEU A 75 -2.50 8.36 -0.95
N ASN A 76 -3.54 7.62 -1.36
CA ASN A 76 -3.84 7.39 -2.78
C ASN A 76 -5.11 8.13 -3.27
N ARG A 77 -5.59 9.10 -2.51
CA ARG A 77 -6.77 9.92 -2.84
C ARG A 77 -8.03 9.09 -3.14
N LEU A 78 -8.25 8.00 -2.43
CA LEU A 78 -9.57 7.36 -2.36
C LEU A 78 -10.51 8.16 -1.45
N VAL A 79 -9.94 8.87 -0.49
CA VAL A 79 -10.62 9.83 0.37
C VAL A 79 -9.81 11.11 0.37
N GLU A 80 -10.46 12.26 0.22
CA GLU A 80 -9.80 13.56 0.36
C GLU A 80 -9.82 13.96 1.83
N PRO A 81 -8.69 14.41 2.39
CA PRO A 81 -8.65 14.90 3.77
C PRO A 81 -9.45 16.19 3.94
N THR A 82 -9.97 16.43 5.14
CA THR A 82 -10.67 17.66 5.49
C THR A 82 -9.69 18.83 5.59
N SER A 83 -8.48 18.58 6.12
CA SER A 83 -7.38 19.55 6.16
C SER A 83 -6.02 18.85 6.13
N GLY A 84 -4.96 19.63 6.02
CA GLY A 84 -3.60 19.12 5.87
C GLY A 84 -3.20 18.82 4.43
N THR A 85 -2.00 18.28 4.27
CA THR A 85 -1.41 18.02 2.95
C THR A 85 -0.78 16.63 2.92
N VAL A 86 -0.99 15.93 1.82
CA VAL A 86 -0.27 14.69 1.48
C VAL A 86 0.56 14.97 0.22
N ARG A 87 1.87 14.84 0.33
CA ARG A 87 2.77 14.87 -0.81
C ARG A 87 3.24 13.46 -1.15
N PHE A 88 3.29 13.19 -2.43
CA PHE A 88 3.86 11.99 -3.00
C PHE A 88 4.92 12.40 -4.01
N ASP A 89 6.15 11.88 -3.84
CA ASP A 89 7.27 12.19 -4.72
C ASP A 89 7.49 13.73 -4.79
N GLY A 90 7.54 14.39 -3.62
CA GLY A 90 7.71 15.85 -3.44
C GLY A 90 6.52 16.72 -3.89
N ARG A 91 5.47 16.15 -4.50
CA ARG A 91 4.34 16.90 -5.08
C ARG A 91 3.05 16.63 -4.31
N ASP A 92 2.24 17.67 -4.09
CA ASP A 92 0.90 17.51 -3.53
C ASP A 92 0.08 16.49 -4.35
N THR A 93 -0.48 15.49 -3.68
CA THR A 93 -1.27 14.44 -4.32
C THR A 93 -2.44 14.99 -5.13
N ARG A 94 -2.98 16.15 -4.75
CA ARG A 94 -4.06 16.84 -5.48
C ARG A 94 -3.63 17.34 -6.87
N SER A 95 -2.33 17.51 -7.12
CA SER A 95 -1.79 17.90 -8.42
C SER A 95 -1.76 16.76 -9.45
N PHE A 96 -1.89 15.51 -8.99
CA PHE A 96 -1.97 14.35 -9.88
C PHE A 96 -3.41 14.06 -10.30
N GLY A 97 -3.59 13.52 -11.51
CA GLY A 97 -4.84 12.86 -11.85
C GLY A 97 -5.08 11.64 -10.94
N PRO A 98 -6.29 11.43 -10.39
CA PRO A 98 -6.52 10.31 -9.46
C PRO A 98 -6.14 8.92 -10.01
N ARG A 99 -6.29 8.71 -11.32
CA ARG A 99 -5.91 7.44 -11.98
C ARG A 99 -4.39 7.30 -12.06
N GLU A 100 -3.69 8.38 -12.41
CA GLU A 100 -2.23 8.43 -12.45
C GLU A 100 -1.63 8.12 -11.09
N LEU A 101 -2.08 8.83 -10.05
CA LEU A 101 -1.61 8.59 -8.68
C LEU A 101 -1.80 7.13 -8.26
N ARG A 102 -2.98 6.56 -8.50
CA ARG A 102 -3.29 5.16 -8.12
C ARG A 102 -2.57 4.10 -8.96
N CYS A 103 -1.95 4.46 -10.06
CA CYS A 103 -1.00 3.59 -10.76
C CYS A 103 0.36 3.59 -10.05
N ARG A 104 0.82 4.75 -9.60
CA ARG A 104 2.11 4.91 -8.90
C ARG A 104 2.03 4.52 -7.42
N VAL A 105 0.85 4.67 -6.80
CA VAL A 105 0.53 4.35 -5.40
C VAL A 105 -0.58 3.31 -5.37
N ALA A 106 -0.21 2.05 -5.43
CA ALA A 106 -1.19 0.96 -5.50
C ALA A 106 -1.68 0.53 -4.12
N LEU A 107 -2.98 0.33 -3.97
CA LEU A 107 -3.60 -0.16 -2.73
C LEU A 107 -4.05 -1.62 -2.90
N VAL A 108 -3.59 -2.46 -1.99
CA VAL A 108 -4.06 -3.83 -1.77
C VAL A 108 -4.95 -3.84 -0.53
N MET A 109 -6.21 -4.21 -0.73
CA MET A 109 -7.23 -4.20 0.32
C MET A 109 -7.20 -5.50 1.14
N GLN A 110 -7.77 -5.45 2.32
CA GLN A 110 -7.91 -6.57 3.25
C GLN A 110 -8.55 -7.79 2.60
N THR A 111 -9.65 -7.58 1.88
CA THR A 111 -10.33 -8.64 1.14
C THR A 111 -9.93 -8.59 -0.32
N PRO A 112 -9.31 -9.66 -0.85
CA PRO A 112 -8.93 -9.71 -2.26
C PRO A 112 -10.17 -9.72 -3.15
N VAL A 113 -10.25 -8.76 -4.07
CA VAL A 113 -11.34 -8.66 -5.04
C VAL A 113 -10.92 -9.37 -6.32
N MET A 114 -11.64 -10.45 -6.67
CA MET A 114 -11.54 -11.13 -7.95
C MET A 114 -12.77 -10.80 -8.80
N PHE A 115 -12.51 -10.54 -10.06
CA PHE A 115 -13.55 -10.36 -11.08
C PHE A 115 -13.83 -11.69 -11.76
N GLU A 116 -14.99 -11.83 -12.40
CA GLU A 116 -15.33 -13.00 -13.21
C GLU A 116 -14.27 -13.25 -14.29
N GLY A 117 -13.99 -14.53 -14.56
CA GLY A 117 -13.01 -14.97 -15.54
C GLY A 117 -11.74 -15.54 -14.90
N THR A 118 -10.72 -15.67 -15.70
CA THR A 118 -9.45 -16.31 -15.36
C THR A 118 -8.55 -15.40 -14.52
N VAL A 119 -7.45 -15.97 -14.01
CA VAL A 119 -6.36 -15.21 -13.39
C VAL A 119 -5.80 -14.19 -14.38
N ARG A 120 -5.61 -14.59 -15.64
CA ARG A 120 -5.17 -13.73 -16.74
C ARG A 120 -6.07 -12.51 -16.89
N ASP A 121 -7.38 -12.72 -16.96
CA ASP A 121 -8.35 -11.62 -17.07
C ASP A 121 -8.22 -10.66 -15.90
N ASN A 122 -8.07 -11.18 -14.68
CA ASN A 122 -7.88 -10.38 -13.47
C ASN A 122 -6.58 -9.58 -13.48
N LEU A 123 -5.48 -10.13 -13.98
CA LEU A 123 -4.20 -9.42 -14.10
C LEU A 123 -4.26 -8.33 -15.17
N CYS A 124 -4.99 -8.55 -16.27
CA CYS A 124 -5.11 -7.61 -17.38
C CYS A 124 -6.11 -6.47 -17.13
N ILE A 125 -6.83 -6.47 -15.99
CA ILE A 125 -7.74 -5.36 -15.65
C ILE A 125 -6.95 -4.08 -15.47
N ARG A 126 -7.27 -3.09 -16.31
CA ARG A 126 -6.64 -1.77 -16.26
C ARG A 126 -7.63 -0.68 -16.60
N PRO A 127 -7.47 0.52 -16.03
CA PRO A 127 -8.21 1.69 -16.49
C PRO A 127 -7.85 2.03 -17.94
N VAL A 128 -8.82 2.50 -18.71
CA VAL A 128 -8.60 2.94 -20.10
C VAL A 128 -7.55 4.05 -20.13
N GLY A 129 -6.56 3.93 -21.03
CA GLY A 129 -5.49 4.91 -21.22
C GLY A 129 -4.33 4.80 -20.23
N VAL A 130 -4.33 3.80 -19.34
CA VAL A 130 -3.18 3.53 -18.48
C VAL A 130 -2.18 2.64 -19.25
N PRO A 131 -0.93 3.09 -19.42
CA PRO A 131 0.12 2.28 -20.04
C PRO A 131 0.50 1.12 -19.12
N GLY A 132 1.02 0.05 -19.71
CA GLY A 132 1.54 -1.10 -18.98
C GLY A 132 1.89 -2.22 -19.96
N ASP A 133 2.87 -3.02 -19.60
CA ASP A 133 3.19 -4.25 -20.32
C ASP A 133 2.38 -5.41 -19.71
N PHE A 134 1.46 -5.94 -20.51
CA PHE A 134 0.61 -7.09 -20.16
C PHE A 134 0.90 -8.27 -21.11
N SER A 135 2.12 -8.31 -21.66
CA SER A 135 2.59 -9.46 -22.44
C SER A 135 2.62 -10.74 -21.59
N GLU A 136 2.50 -11.88 -22.25
CA GLU A 136 2.56 -13.20 -21.60
C GLU A 136 3.79 -13.33 -20.68
N ASN A 137 4.96 -12.94 -21.18
CA ASN A 137 6.20 -12.99 -20.41
C ASN A 137 6.13 -12.13 -19.15
N ARG A 138 5.52 -10.95 -19.21
CA ARG A 138 5.36 -10.05 -18.06
C ARG A 138 4.39 -10.63 -17.04
N LEU A 139 3.28 -11.23 -17.50
CA LEU A 139 2.31 -11.89 -16.62
C LEU A 139 2.95 -13.06 -15.88
N VAL A 140 3.66 -13.94 -16.61
CA VAL A 140 4.36 -15.08 -16.02
C VAL A 140 5.41 -14.63 -15.01
N ALA A 141 6.27 -13.68 -15.38
CA ALA A 141 7.30 -13.15 -14.48
C ALA A 141 6.68 -12.55 -13.20
N THR A 142 5.58 -11.80 -13.35
CA THR A 142 4.92 -11.19 -12.19
C THR A 142 4.24 -12.23 -11.29
N LEU A 143 3.67 -13.30 -11.84
CA LEU A 143 3.15 -14.41 -11.05
C LEU A 143 4.26 -15.13 -10.28
N ASP A 144 5.40 -15.35 -10.90
CA ASP A 144 6.56 -15.96 -10.25
C ASP A 144 7.06 -15.10 -9.08
N GLU A 145 7.12 -13.78 -9.27
CA GLU A 145 7.48 -12.84 -8.19
C GLU A 145 6.57 -12.95 -6.95
N VAL A 146 5.29 -13.26 -7.14
CA VAL A 146 4.34 -13.45 -6.03
C VAL A 146 4.19 -14.92 -5.61
N GLY A 147 4.98 -15.83 -6.17
CA GLY A 147 4.95 -17.26 -5.83
C GLY A 147 3.69 -17.98 -6.30
N ILE A 148 3.17 -17.59 -7.46
CA ILE A 148 2.03 -18.24 -8.12
C ILE A 148 2.53 -18.94 -9.39
N GLU A 149 2.22 -20.24 -9.54
CA GLU A 149 2.61 -20.99 -10.73
C GLU A 149 1.92 -20.46 -11.98
N SER A 150 2.68 -20.26 -13.07
CA SER A 150 2.16 -19.73 -14.34
C SER A 150 1.04 -20.58 -14.95
N LYS A 151 0.98 -21.90 -14.66
CA LYS A 151 -0.12 -22.77 -15.09
C LYS A 151 -1.50 -22.34 -14.57
N LEU A 152 -1.53 -21.47 -13.55
CA LEU A 152 -2.78 -20.92 -12.99
C LEU A 152 -3.32 -19.73 -13.80
N LEU A 153 -2.58 -19.21 -14.80
CA LEU A 153 -3.01 -18.07 -15.61
C LEU A 153 -4.41 -18.25 -16.20
N ASP A 154 -4.69 -19.42 -16.73
CA ASP A 154 -5.96 -19.70 -17.42
C ASP A 154 -6.99 -20.38 -16.51
N ARG A 155 -6.69 -20.47 -15.20
CA ARG A 155 -7.62 -20.99 -14.20
C ARG A 155 -8.64 -19.92 -13.79
N GLU A 156 -9.89 -20.35 -13.54
CA GLU A 156 -10.93 -19.50 -12.99
C GLU A 156 -10.51 -18.88 -11.66
N ALA A 157 -10.47 -17.54 -11.59
CA ALA A 157 -10.00 -16.81 -10.42
C ALA A 157 -10.85 -17.06 -9.16
N ALA A 158 -12.14 -17.36 -9.35
CA ALA A 158 -13.05 -17.71 -8.25
C ALA A 158 -12.61 -18.95 -7.47
N THR A 159 -11.92 -19.91 -8.14
CA THR A 159 -11.51 -21.20 -7.57
C THR A 159 -10.19 -21.14 -6.79
N LEU A 160 -9.51 -20.01 -6.79
CA LEU A 160 -8.27 -19.82 -6.05
C LEU A 160 -8.53 -19.83 -4.53
N SER A 161 -7.56 -20.31 -3.76
CA SER A 161 -7.52 -20.16 -2.30
C SER A 161 -7.42 -18.68 -1.90
N GLY A 162 -7.74 -18.36 -0.65
CA GLY A 162 -7.64 -16.99 -0.12
C GLY A 162 -6.23 -16.40 -0.29
N GLY A 163 -5.19 -17.18 0.03
CA GLY A 163 -3.81 -16.76 -0.12
C GLY A 163 -3.39 -16.57 -1.58
N GLU A 164 -3.83 -17.43 -2.50
CA GLU A 164 -3.61 -17.25 -3.94
C GLU A 164 -4.31 -15.99 -4.46
N LYS A 165 -5.57 -15.75 -4.08
CA LYS A 165 -6.31 -14.53 -4.42
C LYS A 165 -5.58 -13.28 -3.96
N GLN A 166 -5.04 -13.30 -2.73
CA GLN A 166 -4.28 -12.18 -2.19
C GLN A 166 -3.00 -11.93 -3.01
N ARG A 167 -2.22 -12.98 -3.32
CA ARG A 167 -1.02 -12.85 -4.14
C ARG A 167 -1.33 -12.42 -5.57
N VAL A 168 -2.40 -12.90 -6.19
CA VAL A 168 -2.87 -12.39 -7.50
C VAL A 168 -3.27 -10.92 -7.43
N THR A 169 -3.88 -10.47 -6.33
CA THR A 169 -4.18 -9.03 -6.13
C THR A 169 -2.91 -8.19 -6.04
N ILE A 170 -1.87 -8.69 -5.35
CA ILE A 170 -0.55 -8.05 -5.31
C ILE A 170 0.08 -8.04 -6.72
N ALA A 171 0.06 -9.16 -7.45
CA ALA A 171 0.56 -9.24 -8.83
C ALA A 171 -0.11 -8.21 -9.75
N ARG A 172 -1.44 -8.10 -9.67
CA ARG A 172 -2.22 -7.08 -10.41
C ARG A 172 -1.78 -5.66 -10.09
N ALA A 173 -1.41 -5.37 -8.85
CA ALA A 173 -0.86 -4.08 -8.46
C ALA A 173 0.53 -3.85 -9.08
N LEU A 174 1.40 -4.86 -9.04
CA LEU A 174 2.78 -4.81 -9.53
C LEU A 174 2.91 -4.64 -11.06
N LEU A 175 1.93 -5.12 -11.83
CA LEU A 175 1.89 -4.94 -13.29
C LEU A 175 1.80 -3.49 -13.75
N ARG A 176 1.54 -2.57 -12.84
CA ARG A 176 1.52 -1.12 -13.09
C ARG A 176 2.83 -0.43 -12.71
N ASP A 177 3.84 -1.18 -12.29
CA ASP A 177 5.14 -0.71 -11.80
C ASP A 177 5.00 0.43 -10.77
N PRO A 178 4.27 0.19 -9.65
CA PRO A 178 4.06 1.21 -8.64
C PRO A 178 5.36 1.57 -7.93
N GLN A 179 5.48 2.82 -7.48
CA GLN A 179 6.57 3.29 -6.63
C GLN A 179 6.28 3.03 -5.14
N ALA A 180 5.01 2.95 -4.78
CA ALA A 180 4.57 2.63 -3.43
C ALA A 180 3.42 1.62 -3.43
N LEU A 181 3.47 0.68 -2.48
CA LEU A 181 2.43 -0.31 -2.24
C LEU A 181 1.81 -0.06 -0.87
N LEU A 182 0.52 0.23 -0.86
CA LEU A 182 -0.27 0.37 0.35
C LEU A 182 -0.96 -0.95 0.64
N LEU A 183 -0.83 -1.46 1.86
CA LEU A 183 -1.33 -2.77 2.28
C LEU A 183 -2.30 -2.60 3.46
N ASP A 184 -3.59 -2.81 3.23
CA ASP A 184 -4.61 -2.74 4.29
C ASP A 184 -4.89 -4.15 4.80
N GLU A 185 -4.28 -4.55 5.91
CA GLU A 185 -4.39 -5.85 6.57
C GLU A 185 -4.28 -7.07 5.59
N PRO A 186 -3.20 -7.19 4.81
CA PRO A 186 -3.14 -8.11 3.66
C PRO A 186 -3.20 -9.59 4.04
N THR A 187 -3.15 -9.93 5.32
CA THR A 187 -3.07 -11.30 5.82
C THR A 187 -4.14 -11.65 6.86
N SER A 188 -5.00 -10.71 7.26
CA SER A 188 -5.96 -10.90 8.36
C SER A 188 -7.04 -11.95 8.10
N ALA A 189 -7.38 -12.20 6.84
CA ALA A 189 -8.39 -13.18 6.43
C ALA A 189 -7.79 -14.55 6.02
N LEU A 190 -6.48 -14.76 6.25
CA LEU A 190 -5.76 -15.93 5.82
C LEU A 190 -5.42 -16.85 7.00
N ASP A 191 -5.35 -18.14 6.74
CA ASP A 191 -4.76 -19.12 7.67
C ASP A 191 -3.25 -18.88 7.83
N PRO A 192 -2.63 -19.33 8.93
CA PRO A 192 -1.24 -19.01 9.23
C PRO A 192 -0.23 -19.39 8.12
N PRO A 193 -0.31 -20.56 7.45
CA PRO A 193 0.60 -20.88 6.35
C PRO A 193 0.50 -19.91 5.17
N ASN A 194 -0.72 -19.57 4.74
CA ASN A 194 -0.94 -18.63 3.64
C ASN A 194 -0.57 -17.20 4.02
N ALA A 195 -0.82 -16.79 5.27
CA ALA A 195 -0.39 -15.49 5.78
C ALA A 195 1.14 -15.35 5.72
N LEU A 196 1.89 -16.38 6.13
CA LEU A 196 3.35 -16.38 6.08
C LEU A 196 3.87 -16.24 4.65
N LEU A 197 3.29 -16.98 3.69
CA LEU A 197 3.67 -16.88 2.27
C LEU A 197 3.44 -15.47 1.70
N VAL A 198 2.35 -14.80 2.08
CA VAL A 198 2.08 -13.42 1.66
C VAL A 198 3.10 -12.46 2.29
N VAL A 199 3.44 -12.62 3.57
CA VAL A 199 4.46 -11.83 4.26
C VAL A 199 5.83 -11.97 3.59
N GLU A 200 6.25 -13.19 3.30
CA GLU A 200 7.52 -13.47 2.62
C GLU A 200 7.55 -12.86 1.21
N THR A 201 6.43 -12.97 0.48
CA THR A 201 6.26 -12.35 -0.83
C THR A 201 6.46 -10.85 -0.77
N ILE A 202 5.78 -10.15 0.15
CA ILE A 202 5.89 -8.69 0.30
C ILE A 202 7.32 -8.28 0.68
N SER A 203 7.95 -8.99 1.62
CA SER A 203 9.33 -8.72 2.04
C SER A 203 10.32 -8.86 0.88
N ARG A 204 10.18 -9.93 0.08
CA ARG A 204 11.01 -10.17 -1.10
C ARG A 204 10.81 -9.09 -2.17
N LEU A 205 9.57 -8.70 -2.44
CA LEU A 205 9.24 -7.65 -3.39
C LEU A 205 9.83 -6.31 -2.99
N ARG A 206 9.77 -5.94 -1.71
CA ARG A 206 10.39 -4.71 -1.21
C ARG A 206 11.89 -4.70 -1.52
N ALA A 207 12.58 -5.79 -1.16
CA ALA A 207 14.03 -5.89 -1.37
C ALA A 207 14.42 -5.87 -2.86
N ALA A 208 13.65 -6.55 -3.72
CA ALA A 208 13.99 -6.70 -5.14
C ALA A 208 13.66 -5.47 -5.99
N ARG A 209 12.65 -4.67 -5.61
CA ARG A 209 12.12 -3.59 -6.46
C ARG A 209 12.37 -2.18 -5.93
N THR A 210 13.06 -2.01 -4.80
CA THR A 210 13.18 -0.70 -4.10
C THR A 210 11.79 -0.09 -3.87
N LEU A 211 10.80 -0.93 -3.54
CA LEU A 211 9.41 -0.56 -3.41
C LEU A 211 9.16 0.02 -2.01
N SER A 212 8.60 1.23 -1.95
CA SER A 212 8.17 1.78 -0.67
C SER A 212 6.87 1.13 -0.23
N ILE A 213 6.74 0.80 1.05
CA ILE A 213 5.57 0.08 1.58
C ILE A 213 4.95 0.86 2.74
N VAL A 214 3.64 1.07 2.69
CA VAL A 214 2.88 1.51 3.87
C VAL A 214 1.86 0.43 4.19
N ALA A 215 2.05 -0.24 5.32
CA ALA A 215 1.22 -1.39 5.71
C ALA A 215 0.40 -1.09 6.97
N VAL A 216 -0.85 -1.50 6.98
CA VAL A 216 -1.69 -1.62 8.18
C VAL A 216 -1.71 -3.09 8.56
N THR A 217 -1.34 -3.41 9.77
CA THR A 217 -1.39 -4.79 10.27
C THR A 217 -1.44 -4.86 11.79
N HIS A 218 -2.02 -5.93 12.30
CA HIS A 218 -1.95 -6.35 13.70
C HIS A 218 -1.01 -7.57 13.88
N GLN A 219 -0.36 -8.03 12.79
CA GLN A 219 0.45 -9.25 12.84
C GLN A 219 1.93 -8.93 13.08
N PRO A 220 2.52 -9.36 14.22
CA PRO A 220 3.92 -9.12 14.57
C PRO A 220 4.91 -9.62 13.50
N HIS A 221 4.59 -10.74 12.86
CA HIS A 221 5.43 -11.29 11.79
C HIS A 221 5.59 -10.35 10.59
N LEU A 222 4.50 -9.69 10.16
CA LEU A 222 4.58 -8.75 9.05
C LEU A 222 5.41 -7.52 9.46
N VAL A 223 5.18 -7.00 10.67
CA VAL A 223 5.96 -5.87 11.22
C VAL A 223 7.45 -6.21 11.22
N SER A 224 7.83 -7.34 11.83
CA SER A 224 9.24 -7.78 11.93
C SER A 224 9.89 -8.02 10.56
N LYS A 225 9.16 -8.60 9.60
CA LYS A 225 9.69 -8.89 8.26
C LYS A 225 9.80 -7.67 7.37
N LEU A 226 8.93 -6.69 7.54
CA LEU A 226 9.02 -5.44 6.79
C LEU A 226 10.14 -4.55 7.32
N GLY A 227 10.42 -4.55 8.63
CA GLY A 227 11.35 -3.60 9.23
C GLY A 227 10.91 -2.15 8.98
N GLY A 228 11.87 -1.24 8.91
CA GLY A 228 11.62 0.17 8.63
C GLY A 228 11.05 0.90 9.84
N ASN A 229 9.99 1.67 9.65
CA ASN A 229 9.39 2.48 10.71
C ASN A 229 8.02 1.95 11.14
N LEU A 230 7.70 2.17 12.40
CA LEU A 230 6.43 1.83 13.03
C LEU A 230 5.74 3.10 13.53
N LEU A 231 4.48 3.30 13.16
CA LEU A 231 3.66 4.40 13.61
C LEU A 231 2.44 3.86 14.38
N TYR A 232 2.35 4.22 15.66
CA TYR A 232 1.21 3.88 16.49
C TYR A 232 0.14 4.97 16.40
N LEU A 233 -1.03 4.58 15.88
CA LEU A 233 -2.18 5.46 15.70
C LEU A 233 -3.27 5.10 16.72
N MET A 234 -3.72 6.07 17.53
CA MET A 234 -4.81 5.91 18.47
C MET A 234 -5.78 7.08 18.37
N LYS A 235 -7.08 6.77 18.24
CA LYS A 235 -8.14 7.80 18.14
C LYS A 235 -7.83 8.90 17.12
N GLY A 236 -7.32 8.52 15.96
CA GLY A 236 -7.01 9.44 14.86
C GLY A 236 -5.73 10.25 15.05
N ARG A 237 -4.92 10.01 16.09
CA ARG A 237 -3.68 10.76 16.38
C ARG A 237 -2.47 9.86 16.39
N VAL A 238 -1.31 10.40 16.07
CA VAL A 238 -0.01 9.72 16.23
C VAL A 238 0.39 9.78 17.69
N GLU A 239 0.47 8.63 18.34
CA GLU A 239 0.90 8.51 19.75
C GLU A 239 2.39 8.18 19.86
N ALA A 240 2.94 7.42 18.89
CA ALA A 240 4.33 7.06 18.88
C ALA A 240 4.84 6.77 17.46
N PHE A 241 6.14 7.01 17.25
CA PHE A 241 6.87 6.68 16.03
C PHE A 241 8.21 6.03 16.41
N HIS A 242 8.49 4.84 15.87
CA HIS A 242 9.70 4.08 16.18
C HIS A 242 10.39 3.62 14.90
N SER A 243 11.72 3.64 14.89
CA SER A 243 12.51 2.95 13.86
C SER A 243 12.78 1.52 14.30
N LEU A 244 12.56 0.57 13.39
CA LEU A 244 12.87 -0.85 13.58
C LEU A 244 14.22 -1.23 12.96
N ASP A 245 14.85 -0.31 12.21
CA ASP A 245 16.15 -0.50 11.58
C ASP A 245 17.22 0.07 12.50
N GLY A 246 17.92 -0.78 13.28
CA GLY A 246 19.01 -0.36 14.16
C GLY A 246 19.33 -1.35 15.26
N SER A 247 20.44 -1.11 15.99
CA SER A 247 20.89 -1.93 17.12
C SER A 247 19.90 -2.00 18.30
N ASP A 248 18.89 -1.13 18.32
CA ASP A 248 17.86 -1.04 19.35
C ASP A 248 16.53 -1.71 18.95
N ALA A 249 16.51 -2.44 17.84
CA ALA A 249 15.28 -3.06 17.26
C ALA A 249 14.53 -4.05 18.19
N GLY A 250 14.99 -4.29 19.37
CA GLY A 250 14.33 -5.16 20.36
C GLY A 250 14.23 -4.62 21.78
N ALA A 251 14.99 -3.56 22.13
CA ALA A 251 15.12 -3.10 23.51
C ALA A 251 14.26 -1.88 23.85
N GLY A 252 13.59 -1.25 22.88
CA GLY A 252 12.85 0.00 23.06
C GLY A 252 11.37 -0.01 22.65
N LEU A 253 10.81 -1.17 22.26
CA LEU A 253 9.37 -1.28 22.06
C LEU A 253 8.69 -1.04 23.42
N ASP A 254 8.09 0.15 23.57
CA ASP A 254 7.24 0.49 24.72
C ASP A 254 6.28 -0.68 24.98
N ALA A 255 6.06 -1.02 26.26
CA ALA A 255 5.17 -2.10 26.69
C ALA A 255 3.77 -2.00 26.05
N ARG A 256 3.31 -0.77 25.71
CA ARG A 256 2.07 -0.52 24.98
C ARG A 256 2.11 -1.05 23.54
N LEU A 257 3.24 -0.90 22.85
CA LEU A 257 3.44 -1.42 21.49
C LEU A 257 3.51 -2.94 21.49
N GLN A 258 4.16 -3.52 22.50
CA GLN A 258 4.19 -4.97 22.69
C GLN A 258 2.78 -5.51 22.96
N ALA A 259 1.97 -4.84 23.78
CA ALA A 259 0.58 -5.20 24.05
C ALA A 259 -0.29 -5.12 22.78
N VAL A 260 -0.14 -4.06 21.98
CA VAL A 260 -0.87 -3.90 20.70
C VAL A 260 -0.46 -4.97 19.68
N LEU A 261 0.81 -5.34 19.63
CA LEU A 261 1.31 -6.43 18.78
C LEU A 261 0.94 -7.81 19.33
N ALA A 262 0.72 -7.95 20.65
CA ALA A 262 0.23 -9.16 21.29
C ALA A 262 -1.29 -9.32 21.17
N GLY A 263 -2.02 -8.30 20.71
CA GLY A 263 -3.47 -8.35 20.56
C GLY A 263 -4.23 -8.07 21.87
N GLU A 264 -3.57 -7.44 22.84
CA GLU A 264 -4.15 -7.01 24.14
C GLU A 264 -4.69 -5.56 24.08
#